data_65246d5b1c9b7e065d84ba0e8caf53b8
#
_entry.id   65246d5b1c9b7e065d84ba0e8caf53b8
#
_cell.length_a   1.000
_cell.length_b   1.000
_cell.length_c   1.000
_cell.angle_alpha   90.00
_cell.angle_beta   90.00
_cell.angle_gamma   90.00
#
_symmetry.space_group_name_H-M   'P 1'
#
loop_
_entity.id
_entity.type
_entity.pdbx_description
1 polymer ?
#
loop_
_entity_poly.entity_id
_entity_poly.type
_entity_poly.pdbx_seq_one_letter_code
_entity_poly.pdbx_strand_id
1 'polypeptide(L)'
;MTLKYYYSLILSLLATLSVSSQQVVVTELPTQRLLPVAHIHRILQDSEGYMWYATEGGGLCRDNGYQINVFRSDLNTPHLLSSNDITCLAEDNGHHLWFGTKRGLYRLDKANYQINEITDGELKKQRVDAIRAIHDGTIWTSAEGMIYHFSSEGKCLGSYPSEWKGTRRNVTDFYEDGKHQLWVLQGSGGLLQYHPSTDSFLPYQWACDAPPVQMIEDIQNECYWVATWGKGVVQLILSSNPQSKEVICKLQPATLEGYEQTPHKTQILGLLKDSRQGVLWVSAMDDLYAYRIIDDALHPIDTENFLPKGRKILDRIIEDRAGNVWVPGYSPHTFILSFDANKIKRYPTSAMSAITGYPVMA
;
A
#
# COMPACT_ATOMS: atom_id res chain seq x y z
N MET A 1 43.14 -24.86 26.46
CA MET A 1 42.46 -23.64 26.01
C MET A 1 41.99 -23.68 24.57
N THR A 2 42.38 -24.61 23.75
CA THR A 2 42.12 -24.71 22.30
C THR A 2 40.83 -25.43 21.90
N LEU A 3 40.31 -26.36 22.71
CA LEU A 3 39.14 -27.17 22.33
C LEU A 3 37.81 -26.37 22.42
N LYS A 4 37.69 -25.45 23.39
CA LYS A 4 36.49 -24.60 23.55
C LYS A 4 36.32 -23.58 22.38
N TYR A 5 37.41 -23.10 21.79
CA TYR A 5 37.35 -22.21 20.65
C TYR A 5 36.90 -22.92 19.36
N TYR A 6 37.28 -24.19 19.17
CA TYR A 6 36.82 -25.00 18.05
C TYR A 6 35.33 -25.30 18.14
N TYR A 7 34.80 -25.62 19.33
CA TYR A 7 33.36 -25.83 19.50
C TYR A 7 32.53 -24.56 19.29
N SER A 8 33.05 -23.40 19.75
CA SER A 8 32.40 -22.11 19.49
C SER A 8 32.39 -21.73 18.02
N LEU A 9 33.49 -22.01 17.31
CA LEU A 9 33.58 -21.75 15.88
C LEU A 9 32.69 -22.68 15.04
N ILE A 10 32.60 -23.96 15.41
CA ILE A 10 31.71 -24.91 14.76
C ILE A 10 30.24 -24.60 15.05
N LEU A 11 29.90 -24.18 16.28
CA LEU A 11 28.54 -23.75 16.61
C LEU A 11 28.15 -22.47 15.86
N SER A 12 29.06 -21.51 15.70
CA SER A 12 28.82 -20.31 14.89
C SER A 12 28.70 -20.63 13.40
N LEU A 13 29.50 -21.59 12.90
CA LEU A 13 29.42 -22.04 11.50
C LEU A 13 28.13 -22.84 11.22
N LEU A 14 27.64 -23.63 12.19
CA LEU A 14 26.37 -24.35 12.08
C LEU A 14 25.17 -23.42 12.20
N ALA A 15 25.28 -22.31 12.95
CA ALA A 15 24.24 -21.29 13.04
C ALA A 15 24.09 -20.47 11.72
N THR A 16 25.14 -20.43 10.90
CA THR A 16 25.10 -19.74 9.59
C THR A 16 24.57 -20.63 8.45
N LEU A 17 24.39 -21.95 8.69
CA LEU A 17 23.93 -22.89 7.66
C LEU A 17 22.41 -23.13 7.62
N SER A 18 21.65 -22.52 8.49
CA SER A 18 20.19 -22.55 8.41
C SER A 18 19.63 -21.24 7.84
N VAL A 19 20.19 -20.73 6.76
CA VAL A 19 19.43 -19.92 5.83
C VAL A 19 18.48 -20.87 5.11
N SER A 20 17.37 -21.20 5.77
CA SER A 20 16.21 -21.77 5.09
C SER A 20 15.87 -20.79 3.96
N SER A 21 16.18 -21.17 2.74
CA SER A 21 15.68 -20.50 1.56
C SER A 21 14.16 -20.61 1.63
N GLN A 22 13.53 -19.59 2.17
CA GLN A 22 12.09 -19.53 2.28
C GLN A 22 11.58 -19.47 0.84
N GLN A 23 10.91 -20.56 0.43
CA GLN A 23 10.42 -20.67 -0.93
C GLN A 23 9.23 -19.73 -1.10
N VAL A 24 9.41 -18.68 -1.89
CA VAL A 24 8.32 -17.78 -2.28
C VAL A 24 7.50 -18.47 -3.35
N VAL A 25 6.21 -18.62 -3.09
CA VAL A 25 5.25 -19.12 -4.08
C VAL A 25 4.50 -17.93 -4.65
N VAL A 26 4.61 -17.73 -5.95
CA VAL A 26 3.91 -16.67 -6.68
C VAL A 26 2.72 -17.28 -7.40
N THR A 27 1.54 -16.73 -7.16
CA THR A 27 0.30 -17.13 -7.84
C THR A 27 -0.36 -15.91 -8.45
N GLU A 28 -1.01 -16.09 -9.59
CA GLU A 28 -1.91 -15.07 -10.13
C GLU A 28 -3.20 -15.03 -9.29
N LEU A 29 -3.84 -13.87 -9.24
CA LEU A 29 -5.14 -13.72 -8.58
C LEU A 29 -6.15 -14.73 -9.15
N PRO A 30 -6.68 -15.69 -8.36
CA PRO A 30 -7.57 -16.73 -8.88
C PRO A 30 -8.85 -16.18 -9.52
N THR A 31 -9.35 -15.07 -8.98
CA THR A 31 -10.58 -14.39 -9.43
C THR A 31 -10.34 -13.33 -10.51
N GLN A 32 -9.10 -13.18 -11.02
CA GLN A 32 -8.73 -12.16 -12.02
C GLN A 32 -9.69 -12.11 -13.22
N ARG A 33 -10.14 -13.27 -13.70
CA ARG A 33 -11.04 -13.36 -14.87
C ARG A 33 -12.47 -12.90 -14.59
N LEU A 34 -12.84 -12.75 -13.32
CA LEU A 34 -14.15 -12.27 -12.89
C LEU A 34 -14.19 -10.75 -12.72
N LEU A 35 -13.03 -10.09 -12.76
CA LEU A 35 -12.96 -8.64 -12.70
C LEU A 35 -13.53 -8.00 -13.98
N PRO A 36 -14.32 -6.92 -13.87
CA PRO A 36 -14.90 -6.23 -15.03
C PRO A 36 -13.83 -5.57 -15.89
N VAL A 37 -12.69 -5.24 -15.30
CA VAL A 37 -11.51 -4.65 -15.95
C VAL A 37 -10.25 -5.20 -15.30
N ALA A 38 -9.15 -5.17 -16.03
CA ALA A 38 -7.89 -5.71 -15.54
C ALA A 38 -7.10 -4.74 -14.65
N HIS A 39 -7.40 -3.44 -14.74
CA HIS A 39 -6.62 -2.40 -14.08
C HIS A 39 -7.16 -2.10 -12.67
N ILE A 40 -6.36 -2.45 -11.67
CA ILE A 40 -6.63 -2.20 -10.25
C ILE A 40 -5.71 -1.07 -9.78
N HIS A 41 -6.29 0.02 -9.28
CA HIS A 41 -5.56 1.13 -8.68
C HIS A 41 -5.18 0.91 -7.23
N ARG A 42 -6.08 0.28 -6.45
CA ARG A 42 -5.87 0.03 -5.02
C ARG A 42 -6.47 -1.31 -4.63
N ILE A 43 -5.80 -1.96 -3.71
CA ILE A 43 -6.27 -3.17 -3.04
C ILE A 43 -6.39 -2.87 -1.56
N LEU A 44 -7.45 -3.35 -0.92
CA LEU A 44 -7.67 -3.28 0.51
C LEU A 44 -8.27 -4.60 0.99
N GLN A 45 -7.73 -5.17 2.07
CA GLN A 45 -8.40 -6.23 2.80
C GLN A 45 -9.19 -5.60 3.95
N ASP A 46 -10.50 -5.84 3.98
CA ASP A 46 -11.35 -5.30 5.03
C ASP A 46 -11.26 -6.10 6.34
N SER A 47 -11.89 -5.56 7.38
CA SER A 47 -11.92 -6.17 8.73
C SER A 47 -12.58 -7.55 8.76
N GLU A 48 -13.37 -7.92 7.78
CA GLU A 48 -14.01 -9.24 7.65
C GLU A 48 -13.17 -10.23 6.82
N GLY A 49 -12.08 -9.74 6.18
CA GLY A 49 -11.17 -10.56 5.38
C GLY A 49 -11.44 -10.55 3.88
N TYR A 50 -12.46 -9.83 3.41
CA TYR A 50 -12.72 -9.68 1.98
C TYR A 50 -11.72 -8.74 1.33
N MET A 51 -11.40 -9.03 0.06
CA MET A 51 -10.55 -8.16 -0.73
C MET A 51 -11.40 -7.17 -1.52
N TRP A 52 -11.01 -5.90 -1.48
CA TRP A 52 -11.65 -4.83 -2.22
C TRP A 52 -10.69 -4.26 -3.25
N TYR A 53 -11.20 -4.04 -4.45
CA TYR A 53 -10.41 -3.51 -5.56
C TYR A 53 -11.03 -2.20 -6.06
N ALA A 54 -10.23 -1.15 -6.04
CA ALA A 54 -10.50 0.08 -6.77
C ALA A 54 -10.05 -0.08 -8.21
N THR A 55 -10.97 0.00 -9.16
CA THR A 55 -10.66 -0.28 -10.57
C THR A 55 -10.82 0.95 -11.47
N GLU A 56 -10.10 0.97 -12.57
CA GLU A 56 -10.23 2.01 -13.59
C GLU A 56 -11.41 1.72 -14.52
N GLY A 57 -12.54 2.41 -14.27
CA GLY A 57 -13.76 2.28 -15.08
C GLY A 57 -14.61 1.04 -14.80
N GLY A 58 -14.14 0.10 -14.00
CA GLY A 58 -14.87 -1.11 -13.65
C GLY A 58 -15.77 -1.00 -12.42
N GLY A 59 -15.62 0.07 -11.64
CA GLY A 59 -16.30 0.29 -10.37
C GLY A 59 -15.51 -0.26 -9.17
N LEU A 60 -16.18 -0.35 -8.04
CA LEU A 60 -15.68 -0.95 -6.82
C LEU A 60 -15.99 -2.45 -6.83
N CYS A 61 -14.99 -3.30 -6.60
CA CYS A 61 -15.14 -4.75 -6.61
C CYS A 61 -14.85 -5.32 -5.24
N ARG A 62 -15.70 -6.26 -4.77
CA ARG A 62 -15.51 -7.04 -3.55
C ARG A 62 -15.31 -8.51 -3.90
N ASP A 63 -14.22 -9.08 -3.45
CA ASP A 63 -13.83 -10.47 -3.72
C ASP A 63 -13.87 -11.31 -2.44
N ASN A 64 -14.53 -12.45 -2.48
CA ASN A 64 -14.59 -13.44 -1.40
C ASN A 64 -13.70 -14.66 -1.67
N GLY A 65 -12.86 -14.62 -2.71
CA GLY A 65 -12.00 -15.71 -3.16
C GLY A 65 -12.66 -16.63 -4.20
N TYR A 66 -13.99 -16.54 -4.41
CA TYR A 66 -14.76 -17.37 -5.36
C TYR A 66 -15.57 -16.52 -6.33
N GLN A 67 -16.06 -15.39 -5.88
CA GLN A 67 -16.95 -14.50 -6.62
C GLN A 67 -16.55 -13.04 -6.40
N ILE A 68 -16.80 -12.23 -7.41
CA ILE A 68 -16.61 -10.78 -7.34
C ILE A 68 -17.97 -10.10 -7.44
N ASN A 69 -18.32 -9.33 -6.41
CA ASN A 69 -19.45 -8.41 -6.45
C ASN A 69 -18.95 -7.07 -6.97
N VAL A 70 -19.62 -6.53 -7.98
CA VAL A 70 -19.25 -5.28 -8.63
C VAL A 70 -20.27 -4.20 -8.35
N PHE A 71 -19.81 -3.08 -7.80
CA PHE A 71 -20.60 -1.88 -7.54
C PHE A 71 -20.20 -0.80 -8.55
N ARG A 72 -21.08 -0.54 -9.51
CA ARG A 72 -20.84 0.44 -10.57
C ARG A 72 -22.15 1.01 -11.12
N SER A 73 -22.08 2.18 -11.73
CA SER A 73 -23.18 2.68 -12.54
C SER A 73 -23.21 1.96 -13.88
N ASP A 74 -24.35 1.41 -14.23
CA ASP A 74 -24.64 0.79 -15.53
C ASP A 74 -26.11 1.03 -15.93
N LEU A 75 -26.62 0.31 -16.92
CA LEU A 75 -28.00 0.44 -17.39
C LEU A 75 -29.04 0.09 -16.31
N ASN A 76 -28.70 -0.80 -15.36
CA ASN A 76 -29.60 -1.22 -14.29
C ASN A 76 -29.50 -0.31 -13.06
N THR A 77 -28.34 0.28 -12.85
CA THR A 77 -28.04 1.18 -11.71
C THR A 77 -27.39 2.49 -12.19
N PRO A 78 -28.06 3.31 -13.04
CA PRO A 78 -27.43 4.40 -13.78
C PRO A 78 -26.93 5.55 -12.91
N HIS A 79 -27.32 5.62 -11.65
CA HIS A 79 -26.98 6.71 -10.73
C HIS A 79 -26.29 6.22 -9.45
N LEU A 80 -25.81 4.98 -9.42
CA LEU A 80 -25.16 4.44 -8.22
C LEU A 80 -23.89 5.22 -7.87
N LEU A 81 -23.08 5.51 -8.88
CA LEU A 81 -21.83 6.28 -8.76
C LEU A 81 -21.78 7.38 -9.82
N SER A 82 -21.21 8.51 -9.51
CA SER A 82 -20.94 9.58 -10.50
C SER A 82 -19.76 9.25 -11.43
N SER A 83 -18.92 8.29 -11.06
CA SER A 83 -17.84 7.73 -11.89
C SER A 83 -17.52 6.31 -11.45
N ASN A 84 -17.30 5.41 -12.42
CA ASN A 84 -16.84 4.04 -12.18
C ASN A 84 -15.31 3.94 -12.02
N ASP A 85 -14.59 5.04 -12.15
CA ASP A 85 -13.16 5.11 -11.85
C ASP A 85 -12.97 5.31 -10.34
N ILE A 86 -12.58 4.28 -9.64
CA ILE A 86 -12.31 4.33 -8.20
C ILE A 86 -10.84 4.64 -7.99
N THR A 87 -10.53 5.66 -7.21
CA THR A 87 -9.16 6.18 -7.05
C THR A 87 -8.48 5.75 -5.75
N CYS A 88 -9.24 5.61 -4.67
CA CYS A 88 -8.72 5.30 -3.34
C CYS A 88 -9.76 4.60 -2.47
N LEU A 89 -9.30 3.85 -1.46
CA LEU A 89 -10.10 3.06 -0.53
C LEU A 89 -9.61 3.24 0.89
N ALA A 90 -10.53 3.25 1.86
CA ALA A 90 -10.25 3.11 3.28
C ALA A 90 -11.44 2.45 3.98
N GLU A 91 -11.18 1.67 5.04
CA GLU A 91 -12.20 1.18 5.95
C GLU A 91 -12.15 1.98 7.25
N ASP A 92 -13.30 2.42 7.75
CA ASP A 92 -13.40 3.12 9.03
C ASP A 92 -13.59 2.15 10.22
N ASN A 93 -13.49 2.68 11.43
CA ASN A 93 -13.66 1.90 12.66
C ASN A 93 -15.12 1.37 12.85
N GLY A 94 -16.08 1.92 12.11
CA GLY A 94 -17.47 1.46 12.06
C GLY A 94 -17.72 0.39 11.00
N HIS A 95 -16.65 -0.15 10.39
CA HIS A 95 -16.69 -1.15 9.33
C HIS A 95 -17.39 -0.70 8.03
N HIS A 96 -17.42 0.61 7.76
CA HIS A 96 -17.85 1.12 6.48
C HIS A 96 -16.67 1.26 5.55
N LEU A 97 -16.91 1.02 4.27
CA LEU A 97 -15.90 1.25 3.25
C LEU A 97 -16.09 2.65 2.64
N TRP A 98 -15.06 3.46 2.75
CA TRP A 98 -14.98 4.76 2.12
C TRP A 98 -14.17 4.65 0.84
N PHE A 99 -14.65 5.28 -0.23
CA PHE A 99 -13.94 5.26 -1.49
C PHE A 99 -14.11 6.55 -2.27
N GLY A 100 -12.99 6.99 -2.84
CA GLY A 100 -12.94 8.10 -3.76
C GLY A 100 -13.14 7.65 -5.19
N THR A 101 -13.69 8.53 -6.01
CA THR A 101 -13.83 8.35 -7.46
C THR A 101 -13.24 9.55 -8.20
N LYS A 102 -13.19 9.49 -9.53
CA LYS A 102 -12.88 10.68 -10.35
C LYS A 102 -13.95 11.78 -10.21
N ARG A 103 -15.08 11.51 -9.54
CA ARG A 103 -16.21 12.45 -9.41
C ARG A 103 -16.98 12.27 -8.10
N GLY A 104 -16.31 12.41 -6.96
CA GLY A 104 -16.95 12.40 -5.65
C GLY A 104 -16.42 11.34 -4.69
N LEU A 105 -16.84 11.49 -3.44
CA LEU A 105 -16.52 10.61 -2.31
C LEU A 105 -17.77 9.83 -1.91
N TYR A 106 -17.60 8.56 -1.59
CA TYR A 106 -18.68 7.65 -1.25
C TYR A 106 -18.36 6.85 -0.01
N ARG A 107 -19.41 6.44 0.70
CA ARG A 107 -19.37 5.52 1.83
C ARG A 107 -20.31 4.35 1.57
N LEU A 108 -19.81 3.12 1.70
CA LEU A 108 -20.57 1.89 1.60
C LEU A 108 -20.74 1.28 2.98
N ASP A 109 -21.98 1.01 3.36
CA ASP A 109 -22.30 0.18 4.53
C ASP A 109 -22.17 -1.30 4.13
N LYS A 110 -21.22 -2.01 4.74
CA LYS A 110 -20.95 -3.42 4.41
C LYS A 110 -22.06 -4.38 4.86
N ALA A 111 -22.89 -3.98 5.84
CA ALA A 111 -23.96 -4.83 6.34
C ALA A 111 -25.12 -5.00 5.34
N ASN A 112 -25.39 -3.97 4.54
CA ASN A 112 -26.50 -3.95 3.59
C ASN A 112 -26.11 -3.53 2.17
N TYR A 113 -24.82 -3.21 1.95
CA TYR A 113 -24.26 -2.73 0.67
C TYR A 113 -24.86 -1.42 0.17
N GLN A 114 -25.45 -0.63 1.06
CA GLN A 114 -25.95 0.69 0.71
C GLN A 114 -24.79 1.65 0.48
N ILE A 115 -24.79 2.32 -0.67
CA ILE A 115 -23.79 3.31 -1.04
C ILE A 115 -24.41 4.69 -0.94
N ASN A 116 -23.75 5.58 -0.23
CA ASN A 116 -24.15 6.97 -0.08
C ASN A 116 -23.04 7.90 -0.57
N GLU A 117 -23.39 8.87 -1.41
CA GLU A 117 -22.48 9.95 -1.79
C GLU A 117 -22.29 10.90 -0.60
N ILE A 118 -21.06 11.25 -0.28
CA ILE A 118 -20.74 12.28 0.71
C ILE A 118 -20.87 13.63 0.03
N THR A 119 -21.90 14.36 0.40
CA THR A 119 -22.24 15.66 -0.22
C THR A 119 -21.91 16.86 0.67
N ASP A 120 -21.57 16.60 1.94
CA ASP A 120 -21.09 17.65 2.85
C ASP A 120 -19.65 18.05 2.47
N GLY A 121 -19.33 19.32 2.62
CA GLY A 121 -18.11 19.88 2.06
C GLY A 121 -18.21 20.14 0.53
N GLU A 122 -17.17 20.70 -0.05
CA GLU A 122 -17.14 21.08 -1.47
C GLU A 122 -16.63 19.97 -2.41
N LEU A 123 -16.76 18.69 -2.02
CA LEU A 123 -16.20 17.55 -2.76
C LEU A 123 -17.03 17.08 -3.96
N LYS A 124 -18.26 17.60 -4.09
CA LYS A 124 -19.19 17.14 -5.11
C LYS A 124 -18.61 17.30 -6.52
N LYS A 125 -18.52 16.18 -7.25
CA LYS A 125 -17.99 16.09 -8.62
C LYS A 125 -16.49 16.36 -8.76
N GLN A 126 -15.74 16.51 -7.66
CA GLN A 126 -14.29 16.62 -7.71
C GLN A 126 -13.64 15.23 -7.71
N ARG A 127 -12.45 15.13 -8.30
CA ARG A 127 -11.63 13.94 -8.19
C ARG A 127 -11.08 13.84 -6.76
N VAL A 128 -11.34 12.72 -6.12
CA VAL A 128 -10.75 12.39 -4.82
C VAL A 128 -9.41 11.70 -5.07
N ASP A 129 -8.31 12.26 -4.54
CA ASP A 129 -6.95 11.79 -4.83
C ASP A 129 -6.44 10.77 -3.81
N ALA A 130 -6.70 11.01 -2.54
CA ALA A 130 -6.28 10.17 -1.42
C ALA A 130 -7.34 10.13 -0.32
N ILE A 131 -7.32 9.03 0.47
CA ILE A 131 -8.21 8.84 1.60
C ILE A 131 -7.49 8.06 2.71
N ARG A 132 -7.76 8.41 3.96
CA ARG A 132 -7.27 7.70 5.14
C ARG A 132 -8.30 7.75 6.26
N ALA A 133 -8.64 6.60 6.81
CA ALA A 133 -9.29 6.50 8.10
C ALA A 133 -8.20 6.47 9.17
N ILE A 134 -8.32 7.26 10.24
CA ILE A 134 -7.34 7.33 11.33
C ILE A 134 -7.90 6.74 12.63
N HIS A 135 -7.04 6.58 13.62
CA HIS A 135 -7.33 5.87 14.88
C HIS A 135 -8.54 6.43 15.64
N ASP A 136 -8.81 7.72 15.57
CA ASP A 136 -9.95 8.38 16.24
C ASP A 136 -11.29 8.15 15.55
N GLY A 137 -11.31 7.41 14.43
CA GLY A 137 -12.50 7.08 13.65
C GLY A 137 -12.89 8.13 12.63
N THR A 138 -12.10 9.19 12.48
CA THR A 138 -12.35 10.21 11.46
C THR A 138 -11.68 9.88 10.14
N ILE A 139 -12.15 10.55 9.08
CA ILE A 139 -11.71 10.30 7.71
C ILE A 139 -11.06 11.55 7.14
N TRP A 140 -9.86 11.38 6.64
CA TRP A 140 -9.15 12.43 5.92
C TRP A 140 -9.11 12.11 4.43
N THR A 141 -9.41 13.09 3.60
CA THR A 141 -9.40 12.92 2.15
C THR A 141 -8.93 14.20 1.46
N SER A 142 -8.60 14.08 0.18
CA SER A 142 -8.15 15.22 -0.60
C SER A 142 -8.77 15.24 -1.98
N ALA A 143 -9.03 16.44 -2.46
CA ALA A 143 -9.48 16.71 -3.82
C ALA A 143 -8.97 18.09 -4.27
N GLU A 144 -8.44 18.18 -5.49
CA GLU A 144 -8.01 19.43 -6.14
C GLU A 144 -7.14 20.35 -5.25
N GLY A 145 -6.22 19.75 -4.47
CA GLY A 145 -5.31 20.48 -3.60
C GLY A 145 -5.96 21.02 -2.32
N MET A 146 -7.13 20.52 -1.96
CA MET A 146 -7.75 20.71 -0.66
C MET A 146 -7.71 19.42 0.15
N ILE A 147 -7.59 19.53 1.44
CA ILE A 147 -7.68 18.47 2.44
C ILE A 147 -9.01 18.64 3.15
N TYR A 148 -9.76 17.56 3.32
CA TYR A 148 -11.03 17.55 4.04
C TYR A 148 -10.98 16.57 5.17
N HIS A 149 -11.61 16.93 6.28
CA HIS A 149 -11.75 16.13 7.48
C HIS A 149 -13.23 15.81 7.71
N PHE A 150 -13.57 14.53 7.81
CA PHE A 150 -14.95 14.05 7.99
C PHE A 150 -15.10 13.23 9.25
N SER A 151 -16.28 13.27 9.86
CA SER A 151 -16.70 12.27 10.84
C SER A 151 -17.01 10.94 10.13
N SER A 152 -17.15 9.87 10.92
CA SER A 152 -17.57 8.55 10.45
C SER A 152 -18.97 8.56 9.78
N GLU A 153 -19.82 9.53 10.10
CA GLU A 153 -21.16 9.69 9.51
C GLU A 153 -21.12 10.49 8.20
N GLY A 154 -19.97 11.04 7.80
CA GLY A 154 -19.81 11.83 6.59
C GLY A 154 -20.07 13.31 6.73
N LYS A 155 -20.09 13.84 7.98
CA LYS A 155 -20.16 15.28 8.22
C LYS A 155 -18.77 15.90 8.07
N CYS A 156 -18.65 16.96 7.29
CA CYS A 156 -17.42 17.72 7.16
C CYS A 156 -17.11 18.46 8.48
N LEU A 157 -15.96 18.17 9.06
CA LEU A 157 -15.47 18.77 10.30
C LEU A 157 -14.55 19.95 10.02
N GLY A 158 -13.85 19.92 8.87
CA GLY A 158 -12.93 20.96 8.46
C GLY A 158 -12.45 20.79 7.01
N SER A 159 -11.96 21.89 6.45
CA SER A 159 -11.30 21.89 5.14
C SER A 159 -10.08 22.80 5.15
N TYR A 160 -8.99 22.34 4.57
CA TYR A 160 -7.69 23.00 4.65
C TYR A 160 -7.03 23.03 3.27
N PRO A 161 -6.41 24.13 2.86
CA PRO A 161 -5.63 24.12 1.63
C PRO A 161 -4.37 23.26 1.79
N SER A 162 -4.12 22.36 0.85
CA SER A 162 -2.84 21.67 0.75
C SER A 162 -1.82 22.58 0.10
N GLU A 163 -1.23 23.49 0.87
CA GLU A 163 -0.33 24.51 0.35
C GLU A 163 1.12 24.29 0.74
N TRP A 164 2.02 24.54 -0.22
CA TRP A 164 3.45 24.60 -0.01
C TRP A 164 3.99 25.86 -0.67
N LYS A 165 4.62 26.73 0.12
CA LYS A 165 5.18 28.02 -0.36
C LYS A 165 4.16 28.85 -1.17
N GLY A 166 2.90 28.91 -0.69
CA GLY A 166 1.83 29.68 -1.30
C GLY A 166 1.23 29.08 -2.57
N THR A 167 1.55 27.82 -2.89
CA THR A 167 1.00 27.12 -4.05
C THR A 167 0.24 25.88 -3.61
N ARG A 168 -1.01 25.72 -4.09
CA ARG A 168 -1.79 24.50 -3.86
C ARG A 168 -1.14 23.29 -4.52
N ARG A 169 -1.14 22.16 -3.82
CA ARG A 169 -0.51 20.92 -4.22
C ARG A 169 -1.47 19.76 -4.07
N ASN A 170 -1.52 18.86 -5.04
CA ASN A 170 -2.25 17.61 -4.90
C ASN A 170 -1.62 16.76 -3.80
N VAL A 171 -2.46 16.10 -3.04
CA VAL A 171 -2.04 15.14 -2.01
C VAL A 171 -1.85 13.77 -2.68
N THR A 172 -0.72 13.15 -2.43
CA THR A 172 -0.43 11.79 -2.93
C THR A 172 -0.84 10.73 -1.91
N ASP A 173 -0.72 11.04 -0.62
CA ASP A 173 -1.07 10.14 0.47
C ASP A 173 -1.27 10.86 1.79
N PHE A 174 -1.98 10.17 2.70
CA PHE A 174 -2.05 10.45 4.12
C PHE A 174 -1.39 9.30 4.88
N TYR A 175 -0.62 9.60 5.90
CA TYR A 175 0.00 8.62 6.76
C TYR A 175 -0.20 8.99 8.22
N GLU A 176 -0.73 8.06 9.01
CA GLU A 176 -0.78 8.18 10.47
C GLU A 176 0.31 7.28 11.05
N ASP A 177 1.20 7.85 11.84
CA ASP A 177 2.32 7.13 12.47
C ASP A 177 1.92 6.49 13.81
N GLY A 178 2.83 5.73 14.41
CA GLY A 178 2.61 5.04 15.68
C GLY A 178 2.39 5.98 16.88
N LYS A 179 2.63 7.27 16.73
CA LYS A 179 2.31 8.32 17.72
C LYS A 179 1.00 9.04 17.41
N HIS A 180 0.21 8.52 16.45
CA HIS A 180 -1.03 9.11 15.96
C HIS A 180 -0.88 10.50 15.36
N GLN A 181 0.31 10.81 14.81
CA GLN A 181 0.53 12.03 14.07
C GLN A 181 0.12 11.82 12.62
N LEU A 182 -0.72 12.71 12.11
CA LEU A 182 -1.15 12.66 10.71
C LEU A 182 -0.19 13.47 9.84
N TRP A 183 0.34 12.80 8.83
CA TRP A 183 1.21 13.34 7.80
C TRP A 183 0.47 13.39 6.46
N VAL A 184 0.76 14.44 5.69
CA VAL A 184 0.24 14.61 4.33
C VAL A 184 1.42 14.73 3.36
N LEU A 185 1.43 13.86 2.37
CA LEU A 185 2.43 13.84 1.33
C LEU A 185 1.92 14.61 0.11
N GLN A 186 2.73 15.54 -0.43
CA GLN A 186 2.32 16.39 -1.53
C GLN A 186 3.05 16.06 -2.83
N GLY A 187 2.30 15.92 -3.92
CA GLY A 187 2.78 15.45 -5.22
C GLY A 187 3.78 16.34 -5.95
N SER A 188 4.10 17.51 -5.43
CA SER A 188 5.12 18.39 -6.01
C SER A 188 6.29 18.67 -5.05
N GLY A 189 6.45 17.77 -4.07
CA GLY A 189 7.48 17.88 -3.03
C GLY A 189 7.01 18.70 -1.84
N GLY A 190 6.75 18.03 -0.75
CA GLY A 190 6.37 18.62 0.52
C GLY A 190 5.78 17.58 1.47
N LEU A 191 5.93 17.86 2.74
CA LEU A 191 5.29 17.15 3.84
C LEU A 191 4.57 18.18 4.69
N LEU A 192 3.32 17.85 5.06
CA LEU A 192 2.59 18.61 6.06
C LEU A 192 2.32 17.70 7.24
N GLN A 193 2.32 18.24 8.44
CA GLN A 193 1.89 17.57 9.66
C GLN A 193 0.67 18.28 10.21
N TYR A 194 -0.36 17.53 10.57
CA TYR A 194 -1.54 18.07 11.22
C TYR A 194 -1.27 18.29 12.72
N HIS A 195 -1.65 19.47 13.22
CA HIS A 195 -1.57 19.83 14.62
C HIS A 195 -2.97 20.03 15.20
N PRO A 196 -3.50 19.05 15.95
CA PRO A 196 -4.86 19.13 16.51
C PRO A 196 -5.09 20.33 17.43
N SER A 197 -4.05 20.76 18.17
CA SER A 197 -4.16 21.88 19.12
C SER A 197 -4.41 23.24 18.46
N THR A 198 -3.99 23.40 17.21
CA THR A 198 -4.18 24.63 16.42
C THR A 198 -5.10 24.43 15.23
N ASP A 199 -5.61 23.23 15.06
CA ASP A 199 -6.44 22.81 13.92
C ASP A 199 -5.86 23.27 12.58
N SER A 200 -4.59 22.96 12.37
CA SER A 200 -3.86 23.44 11.20
C SER A 200 -2.75 22.48 10.76
N PHE A 201 -2.34 22.62 9.51
CA PHE A 201 -1.20 21.90 8.96
C PHE A 201 0.06 22.75 9.01
N LEU A 202 1.14 22.17 9.54
CA LEU A 202 2.48 22.78 9.50
C LEU A 202 3.33 22.14 8.41
N PRO A 203 3.95 22.95 7.54
CA PRO A 203 4.83 22.44 6.52
C PRO A 203 6.17 22.02 7.11
N TYR A 204 6.66 20.85 6.67
CA TYR A 204 8.03 20.39 6.92
C TYR A 204 8.88 20.60 5.67
N GLN A 205 10.13 21.00 5.87
CA GLN A 205 11.05 21.17 4.74
C GLN A 205 11.39 19.81 4.14
N TRP A 206 10.89 19.55 2.96
CA TRP A 206 11.24 18.38 2.18
C TRP A 206 12.55 18.67 1.42
N ALA A 207 13.64 17.99 1.81
CA ALA A 207 14.98 18.22 1.27
C ALA A 207 15.27 17.40 -0.01
N CYS A 208 14.37 16.50 -0.39
CA CYS A 208 14.51 15.70 -1.62
C CYS A 208 13.87 16.44 -2.79
N ASP A 209 14.54 16.43 -3.95
CA ASP A 209 14.02 17.05 -5.18
C ASP A 209 12.99 16.20 -5.90
N ALA A 210 12.47 15.12 -5.31
CA ALA A 210 11.46 14.25 -5.88
C ALA A 210 10.20 14.24 -5.01
N PRO A 211 9.00 14.18 -5.61
CA PRO A 211 7.76 14.11 -4.86
C PRO A 211 7.68 12.85 -4.00
N PRO A 212 7.24 12.94 -2.73
CA PRO A 212 6.90 11.78 -1.93
C PRO A 212 5.60 11.13 -2.44
N VAL A 213 5.58 9.80 -2.46
CA VAL A 213 4.44 9.01 -2.95
C VAL A 213 3.77 8.24 -1.83
N GLN A 214 4.56 7.61 -0.98
CA GLN A 214 4.10 6.87 0.19
C GLN A 214 5.16 6.92 1.29
N MET A 215 4.72 6.89 2.54
CA MET A 215 5.57 6.88 3.72
C MET A 215 5.18 5.72 4.62
N ILE A 216 6.16 5.09 5.24
CA ILE A 216 5.99 4.09 6.29
C ILE A 216 6.96 4.36 7.43
N GLU A 217 6.54 4.08 8.66
CA GLU A 217 7.39 4.24 9.84
C GLU A 217 8.27 3.00 10.07
N ASP A 218 9.51 3.23 10.44
CA ASP A 218 10.40 2.23 10.99
C ASP A 218 10.69 2.54 12.46
N ILE A 219 9.87 1.97 13.33
CA ILE A 219 9.91 2.22 14.78
C ILE A 219 11.27 1.79 15.36
N GLN A 220 11.88 0.72 14.84
CA GLN A 220 13.15 0.18 15.36
C GLN A 220 14.32 1.13 15.11
N ASN A 221 14.29 1.83 13.97
CA ASN A 221 15.34 2.75 13.55
C ASN A 221 14.94 4.22 13.74
N GLU A 222 13.82 4.50 14.40
CA GLU A 222 13.30 5.85 14.69
C GLU A 222 13.27 6.76 13.44
N CYS A 223 12.90 6.19 12.29
CA CYS A 223 12.86 6.88 11.03
C CYS A 223 11.63 6.51 10.19
N TYR A 224 11.50 7.17 9.04
CA TYR A 224 10.49 6.82 8.04
C TYR A 224 11.19 6.46 6.73
N TRP A 225 10.66 5.45 6.05
CA TRP A 225 11.01 5.16 4.66
C TRP A 225 9.99 5.81 3.76
N VAL A 226 10.44 6.57 2.79
CA VAL A 226 9.58 7.33 1.87
C VAL A 226 9.87 6.92 0.44
N ALA A 227 8.83 6.43 -0.23
CA ALA A 227 8.82 6.24 -1.68
C ALA A 227 8.81 7.58 -2.38
N THR A 228 9.62 7.76 -3.42
CA THR A 228 9.66 9.00 -4.19
C THR A 228 9.45 8.75 -5.68
N TRP A 229 8.92 9.76 -6.36
CA TRP A 229 8.81 9.76 -7.80
C TRP A 229 10.06 10.37 -8.43
N GLY A 230 11.11 9.58 -8.59
CA GLY A 230 12.32 9.97 -9.29
C GLY A 230 13.64 9.86 -8.50
N LYS A 231 13.60 9.53 -7.21
CA LYS A 231 14.81 9.35 -6.37
C LYS A 231 14.81 8.05 -5.56
N GLY A 232 14.00 7.07 -5.97
CA GLY A 232 13.93 5.79 -5.28
C GLY A 232 13.29 5.89 -3.88
N VAL A 233 13.83 5.14 -2.95
CA VAL A 233 13.44 5.16 -1.53
C VAL A 233 14.42 6.03 -0.76
N VAL A 234 13.88 6.94 0.05
CA VAL A 234 14.67 7.80 0.91
C VAL A 234 14.36 7.53 2.39
N GLN A 235 15.37 7.63 3.22
CA GLN A 235 15.20 7.59 4.66
C GLN A 235 14.96 9.03 5.17
N LEU A 236 13.87 9.19 5.93
CA LEU A 236 13.48 10.44 6.54
C LEU A 236 13.69 10.34 8.06
N ILE A 237 14.56 11.16 8.60
CA ILE A 237 14.80 11.28 10.04
C ILE A 237 14.33 12.65 10.48
N LEU A 238 13.39 12.67 11.42
CA LEU A 238 12.94 13.92 12.02
C LEU A 238 14.00 14.43 13.00
N SER A 239 14.27 15.73 12.97
CA SER A 239 15.16 16.36 13.95
C SER A 239 14.58 16.18 15.36
N SER A 240 15.43 15.81 16.32
CA SER A 240 15.07 15.72 17.73
C SER A 240 14.83 17.09 18.38
N ASN A 241 15.14 18.19 17.70
CA ASN A 241 14.85 19.54 18.17
C ASN A 241 13.43 19.96 17.74
N PRO A 242 12.44 20.05 18.66
CA PRO A 242 11.07 20.45 18.33
C PRO A 242 10.95 21.86 17.71
N GLN A 243 11.99 22.69 17.83
CA GLN A 243 12.03 24.03 17.26
C GLN A 243 12.66 24.09 15.87
N SER A 244 13.49 23.10 15.51
CA SER A 244 14.00 22.97 14.15
C SER A 244 13.07 22.07 13.36
N LYS A 245 12.30 22.62 12.43
CA LYS A 245 11.50 21.86 11.45
C LYS A 245 12.39 21.28 10.34
N GLU A 246 13.65 20.98 10.66
CA GLU A 246 14.59 20.40 9.71
C GLU A 246 14.33 18.90 9.60
N VAL A 247 14.07 18.50 8.40
CA VAL A 247 13.94 17.12 7.98
C VAL A 247 15.23 16.72 7.29
N ILE A 248 15.93 15.74 7.84
CA ILE A 248 17.12 15.19 7.19
C ILE A 248 16.69 14.05 6.30
N CYS A 249 16.72 14.27 4.97
CA CYS A 249 16.56 13.21 4.00
C CYS A 249 17.91 12.58 3.67
N LYS A 250 18.05 11.29 3.94
CA LYS A 250 19.18 10.51 3.45
C LYS A 250 18.72 9.65 2.28
N LEU A 251 19.38 9.79 1.13
CA LEU A 251 19.24 8.82 0.04
C LEU A 251 19.92 7.52 0.45
N GLN A 252 19.24 6.38 0.29
CA GLN A 252 19.84 5.10 0.58
C GLN A 252 20.65 4.60 -0.63
N PRO A 253 21.98 4.43 -0.50
CA PRO A 253 22.83 4.01 -1.62
C PRO A 253 22.43 2.65 -2.19
N ALA A 254 21.94 1.75 -1.35
CA ALA A 254 21.53 0.40 -1.76
C ALA A 254 20.34 0.39 -2.73
N THR A 255 19.50 1.41 -2.71
CA THR A 255 18.44 1.55 -3.72
C THR A 255 18.96 2.11 -5.04
N LEU A 256 20.20 2.58 -5.08
CA LEU A 256 20.79 3.27 -6.22
C LEU A 256 21.73 2.39 -7.04
N GLU A 257 22.27 1.30 -6.48
CA GLU A 257 23.08 0.36 -7.27
C GLU A 257 22.26 -0.27 -8.40
N GLY A 258 22.54 0.15 -9.62
CA GLY A 258 21.81 -0.27 -10.83
C GLY A 258 20.56 0.57 -11.17
N TYR A 259 20.16 1.50 -10.32
CA TYR A 259 19.01 2.40 -10.55
C TYR A 259 19.35 3.59 -11.45
N GLU A 260 20.62 4.02 -11.47
CA GLU A 260 21.07 5.22 -12.19
C GLU A 260 20.93 5.12 -13.71
N GLN A 261 20.75 3.92 -14.26
CA GLN A 261 20.79 3.68 -15.71
C GLN A 261 19.41 3.58 -16.37
N THR A 262 18.30 3.49 -15.61
CA THR A 262 16.97 3.41 -16.21
C THR A 262 15.97 4.32 -15.50
N PRO A 263 15.32 5.27 -16.20
CA PRO A 263 14.40 6.25 -15.59
C PRO A 263 13.26 5.62 -14.79
N HIS A 264 12.82 4.44 -15.17
CA HIS A 264 11.71 3.75 -14.51
C HIS A 264 12.06 3.20 -13.13
N LYS A 265 13.31 2.78 -12.89
CA LYS A 265 13.74 2.20 -11.60
C LYS A 265 13.74 3.19 -10.44
N THR A 266 13.68 4.50 -10.70
CA THR A 266 13.61 5.52 -9.67
C THR A 266 12.18 5.93 -9.32
N GLN A 267 11.19 5.49 -10.08
CA GLN A 267 9.77 5.80 -9.88
C GLN A 267 9.13 4.73 -8.98
N ILE A 268 9.11 5.01 -7.69
CA ILE A 268 8.53 4.10 -6.70
C ILE A 268 7.06 4.43 -6.49
N LEU A 269 6.24 3.40 -6.53
CA LEU A 269 4.79 3.49 -6.40
C LEU A 269 4.31 3.17 -4.99
N GLY A 270 5.02 2.27 -4.29
CA GLY A 270 4.63 1.86 -2.96
C GLY A 270 5.73 1.18 -2.16
N LEU A 271 5.54 1.21 -0.85
CA LEU A 271 6.37 0.55 0.15
C LEU A 271 5.50 -0.32 1.05
N LEU A 272 6.04 -1.45 1.46
CA LEU A 272 5.45 -2.33 2.46
C LEU A 272 6.55 -2.95 3.30
N LYS A 273 6.55 -2.74 4.61
CA LYS A 273 7.36 -3.52 5.54
C LYS A 273 6.50 -4.69 6.01
N ASP A 274 6.85 -5.91 5.60
CA ASP A 274 6.06 -7.06 5.97
C ASP A 274 6.15 -7.36 7.46
N SER A 275 5.04 -7.87 8.00
CA SER A 275 4.88 -8.09 9.45
C SER A 275 5.66 -9.30 9.96
N ARG A 276 6.06 -10.23 9.08
CA ARG A 276 6.65 -11.53 9.45
C ARG A 276 8.16 -11.56 9.39
N GLN A 277 8.73 -10.95 8.36
CA GLN A 277 10.16 -11.07 8.05
C GLN A 277 10.91 -9.76 8.23
N GLY A 278 10.19 -8.65 8.39
CA GLY A 278 10.77 -7.31 8.43
C GLY A 278 11.41 -6.91 7.10
N VAL A 279 10.99 -7.53 6.00
CA VAL A 279 11.43 -7.20 4.65
C VAL A 279 10.72 -5.94 4.20
N LEU A 280 11.47 -4.99 3.66
CA LEU A 280 10.93 -3.84 2.97
C LEU A 280 10.71 -4.19 1.50
N TRP A 281 9.45 -4.32 1.12
CA TRP A 281 9.03 -4.48 -0.27
C TRP A 281 8.86 -3.13 -0.92
N VAL A 282 9.34 -3.01 -2.15
CA VAL A 282 9.32 -1.77 -2.92
C VAL A 282 8.72 -2.05 -4.29
N SER A 283 7.53 -1.51 -4.54
CA SER A 283 6.93 -1.56 -5.88
C SER A 283 7.41 -0.37 -6.71
N ALA A 284 8.06 -0.65 -7.82
CA ALA A 284 8.49 0.32 -8.80
C ALA A 284 7.73 0.10 -10.12
N MET A 285 7.76 1.08 -11.02
CA MET A 285 7.03 0.96 -12.29
C MET A 285 7.47 -0.24 -13.14
N ASP A 286 8.69 -0.69 -12.98
CA ASP A 286 9.29 -1.76 -13.78
C ASP A 286 9.32 -3.12 -13.10
N ASP A 287 9.42 -3.17 -11.76
CA ASP A 287 9.55 -4.45 -11.05
C ASP A 287 9.23 -4.32 -9.55
N LEU A 288 9.22 -5.47 -8.87
CA LEU A 288 9.12 -5.60 -7.42
C LEU A 288 10.51 -5.86 -6.84
N TYR A 289 10.90 -5.04 -5.88
CA TYR A 289 12.17 -5.17 -5.16
C TYR A 289 11.92 -5.48 -3.70
N ALA A 290 12.88 -6.15 -3.07
CA ALA A 290 12.83 -6.47 -1.65
C ALA A 290 14.18 -6.17 -1.00
N TYR A 291 14.14 -5.66 0.24
CA TYR A 291 15.33 -5.29 0.99
C TYR A 291 15.24 -5.76 2.44
N ARG A 292 16.37 -6.16 3.00
CA ARG A 292 16.54 -6.25 4.45
C ARG A 292 17.06 -4.92 4.98
N ILE A 293 16.51 -4.46 6.07
CA ILE A 293 17.00 -3.27 6.77
C ILE A 293 18.03 -3.76 7.80
N ILE A 294 19.29 -3.41 7.58
CA ILE A 294 20.41 -3.77 8.47
C ILE A 294 21.24 -2.52 8.70
N ASP A 295 21.49 -2.15 9.95
CA ASP A 295 22.32 -0.99 10.34
C ASP A 295 21.89 0.30 9.60
N ASP A 296 20.58 0.58 9.58
CA ASP A 296 19.98 1.73 8.88
C ASP A 296 20.18 1.76 7.36
N ALA A 297 20.59 0.65 6.76
CA ALA A 297 20.81 0.54 5.32
C ALA A 297 19.91 -0.53 4.68
N LEU A 298 19.58 -0.31 3.41
CA LEU A 298 18.81 -1.26 2.61
C LEU A 298 19.75 -2.23 1.88
N HIS A 299 19.65 -3.51 2.21
CA HIS A 299 20.41 -4.58 1.58
C HIS A 299 19.49 -5.37 0.64
N PRO A 300 19.78 -5.44 -0.67
CA PRO A 300 18.91 -6.07 -1.63
C PRO A 300 18.77 -7.57 -1.39
N ILE A 301 17.57 -8.08 -1.60
CA ILE A 301 17.23 -9.48 -1.68
C ILE A 301 17.02 -9.81 -3.17
N ASP A 302 17.55 -10.93 -3.63
CA ASP A 302 17.32 -11.36 -5.00
C ASP A 302 15.83 -11.66 -5.24
N THR A 303 15.22 -10.86 -6.12
CA THR A 303 13.82 -10.97 -6.52
C THR A 303 13.67 -11.30 -8.02
N GLU A 304 14.77 -11.58 -8.72
CA GLU A 304 14.77 -11.70 -10.18
C GLU A 304 13.73 -12.70 -10.74
N ASN A 305 13.37 -13.70 -9.95
CA ASN A 305 12.43 -14.74 -10.34
C ASN A 305 11.06 -14.67 -9.62
N PHE A 306 10.78 -13.61 -8.89
CA PHE A 306 9.51 -13.50 -8.16
C PHE A 306 8.35 -13.20 -9.10
N LEU A 307 8.54 -12.32 -10.04
CA LEU A 307 7.50 -11.97 -11.00
C LEU A 307 7.93 -12.33 -12.43
N PRO A 308 7.00 -12.64 -13.33
CA PRO A 308 7.30 -12.85 -14.75
C PRO A 308 7.94 -11.59 -15.35
N LYS A 309 9.04 -11.77 -16.12
CA LYS A 309 9.78 -10.65 -16.75
C LYS A 309 8.89 -9.78 -17.65
N GLY A 310 9.17 -8.48 -17.67
CA GLY A 310 8.49 -7.51 -18.51
C GLY A 310 7.09 -7.09 -18.02
N ARG A 311 6.74 -7.42 -16.79
CA ARG A 311 5.49 -6.94 -16.16
C ARG A 311 5.72 -5.57 -15.53
N LYS A 312 4.75 -4.68 -15.69
CA LYS A 312 4.74 -3.38 -15.02
C LYS A 312 3.89 -3.49 -13.77
N ILE A 313 4.41 -3.03 -12.65
CA ILE A 313 3.65 -2.82 -11.44
C ILE A 313 2.99 -1.44 -11.54
N LEU A 314 1.77 -1.32 -11.10
CA LEU A 314 1.03 -0.08 -11.30
C LEU A 314 0.72 0.68 -10.04
N ASP A 315 0.79 0.02 -8.90
CA ASP A 315 0.33 0.65 -7.68
C ASP A 315 0.94 0.06 -6.40
N ARG A 316 0.37 0.45 -5.27
CA ARG A 316 0.81 0.07 -3.94
C ARG A 316 0.55 -1.40 -3.68
N ILE A 317 1.54 -2.03 -3.13
CA ILE A 317 1.48 -3.39 -2.61
C ILE A 317 0.89 -3.37 -1.21
N ILE A 318 0.21 -4.45 -0.84
CA ILE A 318 -0.32 -4.64 0.51
C ILE A 318 0.04 -6.03 1.04
N GLU A 319 0.05 -6.17 2.36
CA GLU A 319 0.08 -7.46 3.04
C GLU A 319 -1.35 -7.80 3.51
N ASP A 320 -1.78 -9.04 3.21
CA ASP A 320 -3.03 -9.54 3.78
C ASP A 320 -2.81 -10.11 5.20
N ARG A 321 -3.88 -10.41 5.92
CA ARG A 321 -3.80 -10.98 7.28
C ARG A 321 -3.12 -12.34 7.34
N ALA A 322 -3.05 -13.06 6.23
CA ALA A 322 -2.33 -14.30 6.11
C ALA A 322 -0.83 -14.08 5.89
N GLY A 323 -0.39 -12.82 5.71
CA GLY A 323 1.00 -12.43 5.44
C GLY A 323 1.41 -12.65 4.00
N ASN A 324 0.47 -12.72 3.06
CA ASN A 324 0.79 -12.73 1.65
C ASN A 324 0.93 -11.30 1.15
N VAL A 325 1.90 -11.08 0.26
CA VAL A 325 2.11 -9.78 -0.39
C VAL A 325 1.35 -9.77 -1.72
N TRP A 326 0.43 -8.81 -1.85
CA TRP A 326 -0.37 -8.60 -3.06
C TRP A 326 0.25 -7.51 -3.91
N VAL A 327 0.50 -7.84 -5.17
CA VAL A 327 1.19 -6.98 -6.12
C VAL A 327 0.27 -6.70 -7.31
N PRO A 328 -0.36 -5.51 -7.36
CA PRO A 328 -1.19 -5.14 -8.51
C PRO A 328 -0.30 -4.87 -9.72
N GLY A 329 -0.61 -5.51 -10.84
CA GLY A 329 0.14 -5.38 -12.08
C GLY A 329 -0.63 -4.67 -13.18
N TYR A 330 0.09 -4.18 -14.20
CA TYR A 330 -0.51 -3.65 -15.41
C TYR A 330 -1.01 -4.78 -16.29
N SER A 331 -2.30 -4.92 -16.36
CA SER A 331 -3.06 -5.83 -17.22
C SER A 331 -2.31 -7.08 -17.75
N PRO A 332 -2.86 -8.27 -17.61
CA PRO A 332 -4.11 -8.57 -16.89
C PRO A 332 -3.92 -9.19 -15.51
N HIS A 333 -2.74 -9.08 -14.86
CA HIS A 333 -2.39 -9.95 -13.75
C HIS A 333 -2.07 -9.19 -12.46
N THR A 334 -2.79 -9.50 -11.39
CA THR A 334 -2.39 -9.24 -10.00
C THR A 334 -1.72 -10.49 -9.45
N PHE A 335 -0.59 -10.33 -8.78
CA PHE A 335 0.18 -11.43 -8.21
C PHE A 335 0.05 -11.46 -6.70
N ILE A 336 0.10 -12.67 -6.14
CA ILE A 336 0.09 -12.92 -4.70
C ILE A 336 1.34 -13.74 -4.37
N LEU A 337 2.20 -13.18 -3.52
CA LEU A 337 3.41 -13.83 -3.02
C LEU A 337 3.10 -14.45 -1.67
N SER A 338 3.24 -15.77 -1.55
CA SER A 338 3.03 -16.53 -0.32
C SER A 338 4.34 -17.13 0.16
N PHE A 339 4.62 -17.00 1.44
CA PHE A 339 5.89 -17.41 2.07
C PHE A 339 5.80 -18.73 2.85
N ASP A 340 4.61 -19.25 3.05
CA ASP A 340 4.34 -20.51 3.78
C ASP A 340 3.94 -21.65 2.82
N ALA A 341 4.77 -21.95 1.82
CA ALA A 341 4.50 -23.02 0.83
C ALA A 341 4.28 -24.42 1.45
N ASN A 342 4.61 -24.61 2.73
CA ASN A 342 4.49 -25.91 3.40
C ASN A 342 3.09 -26.25 3.93
N LYS A 343 2.11 -25.31 3.89
CA LYS A 343 0.77 -25.54 4.46
C LYS A 343 -0.26 -26.08 3.46
N ILE A 344 -0.03 -25.98 2.16
CA ILE A 344 -0.94 -26.51 1.14
C ILE A 344 -0.16 -27.45 0.23
N LYS A 345 -0.07 -28.72 0.59
CA LYS A 345 0.28 -29.76 -0.37
C LYS A 345 -0.88 -29.91 -1.35
N ARG A 346 -0.75 -29.37 -2.56
CA ARG A 346 -1.64 -29.72 -3.68
C ARG A 346 -1.30 -31.16 -4.06
N TYR A 347 -2.15 -32.09 -3.71
CA TYR A 347 -2.09 -33.43 -4.25
C TYR A 347 -2.67 -33.37 -5.68
N PRO A 348 -1.96 -33.85 -6.71
CA PRO A 348 -2.56 -33.99 -8.03
C PRO A 348 -3.78 -34.91 -7.93
N THR A 349 -4.79 -34.68 -8.75
CA THR A 349 -6.07 -35.41 -8.74
C THR A 349 -5.88 -36.93 -8.77
N SER A 350 -4.82 -37.42 -9.45
CA SER A 350 -4.43 -38.81 -9.46
C SER A 350 -3.94 -39.36 -8.10
N ALA A 351 -3.39 -38.51 -7.24
CA ALA A 351 -2.98 -38.93 -5.90
C ALA A 351 -4.17 -38.96 -4.92
N MET A 352 -5.19 -38.15 -5.12
CA MET A 352 -6.42 -38.19 -4.32
C MET A 352 -7.21 -39.48 -4.54
N SER A 353 -7.31 -39.99 -5.77
CA SER A 353 -7.98 -41.27 -6.06
C SER A 353 -7.27 -42.46 -5.40
N ALA A 354 -5.94 -42.38 -5.24
CA ALA A 354 -5.15 -43.43 -4.55
C ALA A 354 -5.35 -43.40 -3.01
N ILE A 355 -5.67 -42.21 -2.45
CA ILE A 355 -5.91 -42.06 -1.00
C ILE A 355 -7.35 -42.41 -0.61
N THR A 356 -8.32 -42.07 -1.47
CA THR A 356 -9.75 -42.22 -1.17
C THR A 356 -10.35 -43.51 -1.72
N GLY A 357 -9.67 -44.18 -2.67
CA GLY A 357 -10.21 -45.34 -3.35
C GLY A 357 -11.41 -45.07 -4.27
N TYR A 358 -11.80 -43.80 -4.43
CA TYR A 358 -12.89 -43.37 -5.31
C TYR A 358 -12.39 -42.51 -6.45
N PRO A 359 -12.92 -42.69 -7.69
CA PRO A 359 -12.58 -41.79 -8.79
C PRO A 359 -13.13 -40.40 -8.50
N VAL A 360 -12.26 -39.40 -8.52
CA VAL A 360 -12.63 -37.97 -8.45
C VAL A 360 -13.10 -37.60 -9.86
N MET A 361 -14.36 -37.29 -10.02
CA MET A 361 -14.88 -36.76 -11.27
C MET A 361 -14.36 -35.33 -11.48
N ALA A 362 -13.83 -35.08 -12.67
CA ALA A 362 -13.25 -33.81 -13.09
C ALA A 362 -14.31 -32.73 -13.31
#